data_00216186d1c4b9c93d9b15bcc5b72be0
#
_entry.id   00216186d1c4b9c93d9b15bcc5b72be0
#
_cell.length_a   1.000
_cell.length_b   1.000
_cell.length_c   1.000
_cell.angle_alpha   90.00
_cell.angle_beta   90.00
_cell.angle_gamma   90.00
#
_symmetry.space_group_name_H-M   'P 1'
#
loop_
_entity.id
_entity.type
_entity.pdbx_description
1 polymer ?
#
loop_
_entity_poly.entity_id
_entity_poly.type
_entity_poly.pdbx_seq_one_letter_code
_entity_poly.pdbx_strand_id
1 'polypeptide(L)'
;MNTRVLKPDDAAIREAAQLIREGKLVGIPTETVYGLGADALNPEAVASIFEAKGRPGDNPLIVHIDDAEELRPLIAVEPSPAARALMAAYWPGPLTLIFRSPTACPCAPPAD
;
A
#
# COMPACT_ATOMS: atom_id res chain seq x y z
N MET A 1 3.07 -18.96 -14.26
CA MET A 1 3.10 -18.25 -12.96
C MET A 1 2.99 -19.27 -11.83
N ASN A 2 3.93 -19.29 -10.92
CA ASN A 2 3.97 -20.25 -9.82
C ASN A 2 3.47 -19.58 -8.52
N THR A 3 2.16 -19.54 -8.36
CA THR A 3 1.56 -18.99 -7.15
C THR A 3 1.64 -20.01 -6.02
N ARG A 4 2.14 -19.59 -4.87
CA ARG A 4 2.23 -20.41 -3.67
C ARG A 4 1.21 -19.93 -2.65
N VAL A 5 0.55 -20.88 -1.99
CA VAL A 5 -0.39 -20.56 -0.90
C VAL A 5 0.30 -20.96 0.40
N LEU A 6 0.47 -20.00 1.30
CA LEU A 6 1.18 -20.19 2.56
C LEU A 6 0.29 -19.84 3.74
N LYS A 7 0.50 -20.54 4.86
CA LYS A 7 -0.10 -20.14 6.13
C LYS A 7 0.67 -18.94 6.69
N PRO A 8 0.00 -18.00 7.39
CA PRO A 8 0.63 -16.77 7.85
C PRO A 8 1.50 -16.96 9.11
N ASP A 9 2.47 -17.86 9.04
CA ASP A 9 3.47 -18.02 10.08
C ASP A 9 4.63 -17.02 9.86
N ASP A 10 5.56 -16.94 10.81
CA ASP A 10 6.66 -15.99 10.75
C ASP A 10 7.54 -16.18 9.51
N ALA A 11 7.78 -17.42 9.10
CA ALA A 11 8.58 -17.70 7.91
C ALA A 11 7.89 -17.22 6.63
N ALA A 12 6.57 -17.46 6.52
CA ALA A 12 5.78 -17.02 5.37
C ALA A 12 5.70 -15.50 5.30
N ILE A 13 5.56 -14.82 6.43
CA ILE A 13 5.52 -13.35 6.48
C ILE A 13 6.85 -12.77 6.02
N ARG A 14 7.98 -13.33 6.43
CA ARG A 14 9.31 -12.89 5.97
C ARG A 14 9.48 -13.11 4.47
N GLU A 15 9.03 -14.24 3.97
CA GLU A 15 9.08 -14.54 2.54
C GLU A 15 8.20 -13.55 1.74
N ALA A 16 6.99 -13.28 2.23
CA ALA A 16 6.10 -12.31 1.61
C ALA A 16 6.72 -10.90 1.59
N ALA A 17 7.32 -10.48 2.70
CA ALA A 17 8.01 -9.19 2.77
C ALA A 17 9.15 -9.10 1.75
N GLN A 18 9.90 -10.19 1.57
CA GLN A 18 10.97 -10.23 0.59
C GLN A 18 10.43 -10.12 -0.84
N LEU A 19 9.33 -10.80 -1.14
CA LEU A 19 8.68 -10.72 -2.45
C LEU A 19 8.22 -9.28 -2.75
N ILE A 20 7.67 -8.59 -1.75
CA ILE A 20 7.29 -7.18 -1.90
C ILE A 20 8.51 -6.31 -2.22
N ARG A 21 9.64 -6.52 -1.53
CA ARG A 21 10.88 -5.78 -1.80
C ARG A 21 11.41 -6.03 -3.20
N GLU A 22 11.21 -7.23 -3.73
CA GLU A 22 11.62 -7.60 -5.08
C GLU A 22 10.69 -7.08 -6.18
N GLY A 23 9.63 -6.37 -5.82
CA GLY A 23 8.67 -5.82 -6.77
C GLY A 23 7.59 -6.81 -7.20
N LYS A 24 7.42 -7.89 -6.46
CA LYS A 24 6.41 -8.92 -6.76
C LYS A 24 5.12 -8.65 -6.01
N LEU A 25 4.06 -9.36 -6.37
CA LEU A 25 2.73 -9.22 -5.78
C LEU A 25 2.49 -10.29 -4.73
N VAL A 26 1.80 -9.90 -3.66
CA VAL A 26 1.42 -10.82 -2.58
C VAL A 26 -0.05 -10.64 -2.25
N GLY A 27 -0.82 -11.72 -2.24
CA GLY A 27 -2.19 -11.73 -1.73
C GLY A 27 -2.17 -11.72 -0.21
N ILE A 28 -2.86 -10.79 0.42
CA ILE A 28 -2.88 -10.63 1.86
C ILE A 28 -4.31 -10.64 2.40
N PRO A 29 -4.54 -11.20 3.60
CA PRO A 29 -5.84 -11.07 4.25
C PRO A 29 -6.03 -9.65 4.80
N THR A 30 -7.27 -9.19 4.74
CA THR A 30 -7.64 -7.89 5.30
C THR A 30 -8.87 -8.05 6.21
N GLU A 31 -9.36 -6.95 6.78
CA GLU A 31 -10.55 -6.97 7.62
C GLU A 31 -11.83 -7.28 6.85
N THR A 32 -11.80 -7.22 5.53
CA THR A 32 -12.98 -7.48 4.68
C THR A 32 -12.73 -8.67 3.74
N VAL A 33 -11.90 -8.49 2.72
CA VAL A 33 -11.61 -9.49 1.70
C VAL A 33 -10.10 -9.61 1.52
N TYR A 34 -9.64 -10.62 0.80
CA TYR A 34 -8.22 -10.70 0.43
C TYR A 34 -7.85 -9.55 -0.50
N GLY A 35 -6.72 -8.93 -0.24
CA GLY A 35 -6.17 -7.86 -1.05
C GLY A 35 -4.92 -8.31 -1.79
N LEU A 36 -4.57 -7.58 -2.85
CA LEU A 36 -3.33 -7.78 -3.58
C LEU A 36 -2.37 -6.66 -3.25
N GLY A 37 -1.24 -6.99 -2.64
CA GLY A 37 -0.25 -6.02 -2.17
C GLY A 37 1.01 -6.00 -3.03
N ALA A 38 1.62 -4.82 -3.08
CA ALA A 38 2.88 -4.59 -3.78
C ALA A 38 3.60 -3.41 -3.14
N ASP A 39 4.86 -3.19 -3.51
CA ASP A 39 5.63 -2.03 -3.07
C ASP A 39 5.07 -0.75 -3.71
N ALA A 40 4.48 0.11 -2.89
CA ALA A 40 3.85 1.35 -3.34
C ALA A 40 4.83 2.35 -3.98
N LEU A 41 6.12 2.23 -3.69
CA LEU A 41 7.16 3.12 -4.21
C LEU A 41 7.83 2.57 -5.48
N ASN A 42 7.43 1.39 -5.94
CA ASN A 42 7.95 0.77 -7.14
C ASN A 42 6.90 0.87 -8.26
N PRO A 43 7.11 1.72 -9.28
CA PRO A 43 6.11 1.92 -10.34
C PRO A 43 5.79 0.66 -11.13
N GLU A 44 6.75 -0.22 -11.33
CA GLU A 44 6.53 -1.47 -12.04
C GLU A 44 5.65 -2.43 -11.22
N ALA A 45 5.87 -2.48 -9.91
CA ALA A 45 5.05 -3.30 -9.00
C ALA A 45 3.61 -2.77 -8.95
N VAL A 46 3.44 -1.45 -8.87
CA VAL A 46 2.11 -0.82 -8.88
C VAL A 46 1.39 -1.12 -10.19
N ALA A 47 2.06 -0.98 -11.31
CA ALA A 47 1.48 -1.30 -12.62
C ALA A 47 1.05 -2.78 -12.70
N SER A 48 1.82 -3.68 -12.10
CA SER A 48 1.51 -5.11 -12.08
C SER A 48 0.20 -5.43 -11.34
N ILE A 49 -0.18 -4.64 -10.33
CA ILE A 49 -1.46 -4.81 -9.64
C ILE A 49 -2.61 -4.60 -10.62
N PHE A 50 -2.58 -3.50 -11.36
CA PHE A 50 -3.64 -3.19 -12.33
C PHE A 50 -3.71 -4.23 -13.44
N GLU A 51 -2.55 -4.65 -13.93
CA GLU A 51 -2.46 -5.70 -14.95
C GLU A 51 -3.04 -7.02 -14.46
N ALA A 52 -2.68 -7.45 -13.24
CA ALA A 52 -3.15 -8.70 -12.66
C ALA A 52 -4.67 -8.70 -12.42
N LYS A 53 -5.23 -7.55 -12.07
CA LYS A 53 -6.67 -7.40 -11.80
C LYS A 53 -7.47 -7.05 -13.06
N GLY A 54 -6.83 -6.69 -14.15
CA GLY A 54 -7.51 -6.21 -15.35
C GLY A 54 -8.22 -4.87 -15.14
N ARG A 55 -7.70 -4.04 -14.22
CA ARG A 55 -8.28 -2.73 -13.90
C ARG A 55 -7.60 -1.62 -14.68
N PRO A 56 -8.33 -0.52 -14.99
CA PRO A 56 -7.71 0.68 -15.52
C PRO A 56 -6.73 1.28 -14.49
N GLY A 57 -5.60 1.79 -14.96
CA GLY A 57 -4.56 2.37 -14.11
C GLY A 57 -4.89 3.75 -13.54
N ASP A 58 -6.10 4.24 -13.73
CA ASP A 58 -6.56 5.54 -13.24
C ASP A 58 -7.20 5.47 -11.84
N ASN A 59 -7.48 4.26 -11.33
CA ASN A 59 -8.01 4.09 -9.98
C ASN A 59 -6.87 4.17 -8.96
N PRO A 60 -6.98 5.06 -7.95
CA PRO A 60 -5.94 5.14 -6.94
C PRO A 60 -5.89 3.89 -6.07
N LEU A 61 -4.70 3.55 -5.62
CA LEU A 61 -4.48 2.47 -4.66
C LEU A 61 -4.35 3.06 -3.27
N ILE A 62 -4.80 2.31 -2.26
CA ILE A 62 -4.64 2.71 -0.87
C ILE A 62 -3.30 2.18 -0.37
N VAL A 63 -2.42 3.10 0.06
CA VAL A 63 -1.13 2.73 0.62
C VAL A 63 -1.31 2.36 2.08
N HIS A 64 -0.78 1.20 2.44
CA HIS A 64 -0.76 0.73 3.84
C HIS A 64 0.61 1.01 4.42
N ILE A 65 0.62 1.49 5.66
CA ILE A 65 1.84 1.75 6.41
C ILE A 65 1.80 1.01 7.74
N ASP A 66 2.97 0.67 8.24
CA ASP A 66 3.16 -0.02 9.51
C ASP A 66 3.36 0.96 10.66
N ASP A 67 4.00 2.09 10.38
CA ASP A 67 4.34 3.11 11.36
C ASP A 67 4.00 4.49 10.79
N ALA A 68 3.54 5.40 11.65
CA ALA A 68 3.19 6.77 11.24
C ALA A 68 4.37 7.52 10.60
N GLU A 69 5.61 7.18 10.97
CA GLU A 69 6.80 7.78 10.36
C GLU A 69 6.93 7.47 8.87
N GLU A 70 6.37 6.37 8.41
CA GLU A 70 6.37 5.99 6.99
C GLU A 70 5.50 6.90 6.13
N LEU A 71 4.66 7.71 6.76
CA LEU A 71 3.78 8.65 6.05
C LEU A 71 4.55 9.78 5.37
N ARG A 72 5.65 10.23 5.96
CA ARG A 72 6.40 11.42 5.49
C ARG A 72 6.77 11.39 4.02
N PRO A 73 7.37 10.31 3.49
CA PRO A 73 7.73 10.29 2.06
C PRO A 73 6.53 10.13 1.12
N LEU A 74 5.34 9.88 1.66
CA LEU A 74 4.13 9.59 0.89
C LEU A 74 3.22 10.81 0.71
N ILE A 75 3.47 11.90 1.45
CA ILE A 75 2.61 13.09 1.44
C ILE A 75 3.41 14.33 1.07
N ALA A 76 2.73 15.29 0.46
CA ALA A 76 3.36 16.53 -0.01
C ALA A 76 3.45 17.61 1.07
N VAL A 77 2.58 17.56 2.08
CA VAL A 77 2.50 18.57 3.14
C VAL A 77 2.34 17.88 4.49
N GLU A 78 2.72 18.60 5.57
CA GLU A 78 2.55 18.08 6.93
C GLU A 78 1.06 17.83 7.23
N PRO A 79 0.74 16.78 8.00
CA PRO A 79 -0.63 16.55 8.42
C PRO A 79 -1.21 17.71 9.21
N SER A 80 -2.48 18.03 8.98
CA SER A 80 -3.19 19.03 9.75
C SER A 80 -3.37 18.58 11.21
N PRO A 81 -3.69 19.48 12.15
CA PRO A 81 -4.01 19.09 13.53
C PRO A 81 -5.15 18.07 13.61
N ALA A 82 -6.18 18.19 12.76
CA ALA A 82 -7.27 17.22 12.69
C ALA A 82 -6.79 15.85 12.25
N ALA A 83 -5.95 15.78 11.22
CA ALA A 83 -5.36 14.53 10.74
C ALA A 83 -4.50 13.89 11.84
N ARG A 84 -3.68 14.66 12.52
CA ARG A 84 -2.85 14.17 13.62
C ARG A 84 -3.68 13.59 14.76
N ALA A 85 -4.79 14.23 15.10
CA ALA A 85 -5.69 13.74 16.13
C ALA A 85 -6.32 12.41 15.75
N LEU A 86 -6.76 12.27 14.50
CA LEU A 86 -7.31 11.02 13.98
C LEU A 86 -6.28 9.89 13.96
N MET A 87 -5.05 10.21 13.54
CA MET A 87 -3.95 9.24 13.55
C MET A 87 -3.65 8.74 14.97
N ALA A 88 -3.58 9.66 15.93
CA ALA A 88 -3.31 9.31 17.32
C ALA A 88 -4.42 8.46 17.94
N ALA A 89 -5.68 8.71 17.56
CA ALA A 89 -6.82 8.01 18.12
C ALA A 89 -7.08 6.65 17.50
N TYR A 90 -6.84 6.49 16.19
CA TYR A 90 -7.29 5.31 15.44
C TYR A 90 -6.19 4.49 14.79
N TRP A 91 -4.98 4.99 14.66
CA TRP A 91 -3.85 4.22 14.15
C TRP A 91 -3.04 3.58 15.29
N PRO A 92 -2.61 2.33 15.13
CA PRO A 92 -2.88 1.44 14.00
C PRO A 92 -4.34 0.98 13.95
N GLY A 93 -4.89 0.86 12.75
CA GLY A 93 -6.25 0.42 12.54
C GLY A 93 -6.75 0.74 11.13
N PRO A 94 -8.00 0.34 10.81
CA PRO A 94 -8.52 0.43 9.44
C PRO A 94 -9.05 1.84 9.08
N LEU A 95 -8.34 2.88 9.45
CA LEU A 95 -8.66 4.25 9.08
C LEU A 95 -7.81 4.70 7.90
N THR A 96 -8.45 5.07 6.81
CA THR A 96 -7.79 5.66 5.64
C THR A 96 -7.92 7.17 5.67
N LEU A 97 -6.78 7.86 5.56
CA LEU A 97 -6.74 9.32 5.43
C LEU A 97 -6.27 9.67 4.04
N ILE A 98 -6.82 10.75 3.50
CA ILE A 98 -6.46 11.25 2.17
C ILE A 98 -5.59 12.49 2.33
N PHE A 99 -4.39 12.43 1.73
CA PHE A 99 -3.44 13.54 1.73
C PHE A 99 -3.07 13.91 0.31
N ARG A 100 -2.56 15.11 0.14
CA ARG A 100 -1.94 15.50 -1.12
C ARG A 100 -0.69 14.66 -1.37
N SER A 101 -0.64 14.04 -2.53
CA SER A 101 0.46 13.18 -2.92
C SER A 101 1.63 14.02 -3.48
N PRO A 102 2.89 13.67 -3.19
CA PRO A 102 4.01 14.22 -3.95
C PRO A 102 3.97 13.69 -5.39
N THR A 103 4.57 14.43 -6.31
CA THR A 103 4.55 14.08 -7.73
C THR A 103 5.23 12.75 -8.05
N ALA A 104 6.05 12.26 -7.13
CA ALA A 104 6.84 11.04 -7.34
C ALA A 104 6.20 9.76 -6.81
N CYS A 105 4.96 9.80 -6.27
CA CYS A 105 4.32 8.60 -5.75
C CYS A 105 3.65 7.79 -6.88
N PRO A 106 4.15 6.57 -7.18
CA PRO A 106 3.58 5.75 -8.26
C PRO A 106 2.14 5.28 -8.00
N CYS A 107 1.71 5.29 -6.74
CA CYS A 107 0.36 4.88 -6.36
C CYS A 107 -0.69 5.96 -6.57
N ALA A 108 -0.26 7.20 -6.79
CA ALA A 108 -1.16 8.31 -7.05
C ALA A 108 -1.72 8.23 -8.48
N PRO A 109 -2.98 8.65 -8.69
CA PRO A 109 -3.48 8.75 -10.04
C PRO A 109 -2.69 9.79 -10.83
N PRO A 110 -2.59 9.63 -12.17
CA PRO A 110 -1.89 10.61 -12.97
C PRO A 110 -2.56 11.98 -12.84
N ALA A 111 -1.73 13.02 -12.85
CA ALA A 111 -2.24 14.39 -12.86
C ALA A 111 -2.94 14.66 -14.18
N ASP A 112 -4.15 15.17 -14.11
CA ASP A 112 -4.91 15.55 -15.30
C ASP A 112 -4.42 16.88 -15.87
#